data_0ffae798a3e96661e53e3be492e8220b
#
_entry.id   0ffae798a3e96661e53e3be492e8220b
#
_cell.length_a   1.000
_cell.length_b   1.000
_cell.length_c   1.000
_cell.angle_alpha   90.00
_cell.angle_beta   90.00
_cell.angle_gamma   90.00
#
_symmetry.space_group_name_H-M   'P 1'
#
loop_
_entity.id
_entity.type
_entity.pdbx_description
1 polymer ?
#
loop_
_entity_poly.entity_id
_entity_poly.type
_entity_poly.pdbx_seq_one_letter_code
_entity_poly.pdbx_strand_id
1 'polypeptide(L)'
;MAGHSKWANIKRQKARVDAKKGKTFTQLSRAIIVAARNGIADPNGNFQLRTAIDKAKAAGIPNENIERAIAKGAGTYQDDESILEEIRYEGYGAGGVAVSIEALTDNRNRTAADLRAAFSKNGGNLGQTGCVSWMFEQKGVVILEGEIKEDKLLEASVEGGAETYEIISEAEYQGAEVLTEVANLENLNQTLQERGLPVKEVELRWIPNNTIEISDPDQGRSLLKLLDTLESLDDVQNVTANFEIAENLTTLISAS
;
A
#
# COMPACT_ATOMS: atom_id res chain seq x y z
N MET A 1 9.98 -7.90 -12.64
CA MET A 1 9.39 -7.34 -11.39
C MET A 1 9.72 -5.86 -11.15
N ALA A 2 10.41 -5.21 -12.07
CA ALA A 2 10.78 -3.77 -11.97
C ALA A 2 9.62 -2.77 -12.00
N GLY A 3 8.44 -3.14 -12.49
CA GLY A 3 7.33 -2.19 -12.66
C GLY A 3 6.60 -1.78 -11.39
N HIS A 4 6.56 -2.66 -10.38
CA HIS A 4 5.90 -2.34 -9.10
C HIS A 4 6.68 -1.34 -8.26
N SER A 5 8.01 -1.44 -8.23
CA SER A 5 8.85 -0.47 -7.56
C SER A 5 8.76 0.90 -8.24
N LYS A 6 8.66 0.91 -9.57
CA LYS A 6 8.55 2.16 -10.36
C LYS A 6 7.26 2.91 -10.09
N TRP A 7 6.10 2.22 -10.02
CA TRP A 7 4.82 2.85 -9.63
C TRP A 7 4.81 3.28 -8.15
N ALA A 8 5.28 2.43 -7.26
CA ALA A 8 5.42 2.78 -5.84
C ALA A 8 6.32 4.00 -5.65
N ASN A 9 7.37 4.15 -6.47
CA ASN A 9 8.27 5.31 -6.46
C ASN A 9 7.61 6.58 -7.01
N ILE A 10 6.88 6.48 -8.13
CA ILE A 10 6.08 7.60 -8.66
C ILE A 10 5.03 8.04 -7.63
N LYS A 11 4.36 7.09 -6.97
CA LYS A 11 3.41 7.34 -5.89
C LYS A 11 4.08 8.04 -4.69
N ARG A 12 5.28 7.63 -4.30
CA ARG A 12 6.04 8.26 -3.20
C ARG A 12 6.49 9.68 -3.56
N GLN A 13 6.90 9.93 -4.80
CA GLN A 13 7.24 11.27 -5.28
C GLN A 13 6.00 12.19 -5.27
N LYS A 14 4.85 11.70 -5.77
CA LYS A 14 3.58 12.45 -5.75
C LYS A 14 3.08 12.69 -4.33
N ALA A 15 3.18 11.73 -3.42
CA ALA A 15 2.78 11.88 -2.01
C ALA A 15 3.60 12.96 -1.25
N ARG A 16 4.84 13.23 -1.69
CA ARG A 16 5.65 14.34 -1.15
C ARG A 16 5.12 15.71 -1.57
N VAL A 17 4.48 15.81 -2.74
CA VAL A 17 3.99 17.08 -3.30
C VAL A 17 2.57 17.39 -2.84
N ASP A 18 1.71 16.36 -2.68
CA ASP A 18 0.27 16.51 -2.42
C ASP A 18 -0.16 16.13 -0.98
N ALA A 19 0.58 16.53 0.05
CA ALA A 19 0.21 16.27 1.45
C ALA A 19 -1.15 16.89 1.85
N LYS A 20 -2.25 16.26 1.47
CA LYS A 20 -3.58 16.49 2.07
C LYS A 20 -3.61 15.85 3.45
N LYS A 21 -2.99 16.54 4.44
CA LYS A 21 -2.79 16.05 5.82
C LYS A 21 -4.03 15.43 6.48
N GLY A 22 -5.22 15.98 6.26
CA GLY A 22 -6.44 15.50 6.90
C GLY A 22 -6.88 14.11 6.46
N LYS A 23 -6.73 13.79 5.18
CA LYS A 23 -7.11 12.50 4.61
C LYS A 23 -6.14 11.39 5.01
N THR A 24 -4.85 11.68 4.97
CA THR A 24 -3.83 10.76 5.47
C THR A 24 -4.09 10.36 6.93
N PHE A 25 -4.54 11.29 7.77
CA PHE A 25 -4.88 11.02 9.17
C PHE A 25 -6.06 10.05 9.31
N THR A 26 -7.10 10.21 8.50
CA THR A 26 -8.25 9.29 8.49
C THR A 26 -7.82 7.89 8.09
N GLN A 27 -7.04 7.75 7.01
CA GLN A 27 -6.55 6.46 6.54
C GLN A 27 -5.62 5.78 7.56
N LEU A 28 -4.69 6.53 8.16
CA LEU A 28 -3.77 6.00 9.18
C LEU A 28 -4.51 5.59 10.46
N SER A 29 -5.51 6.38 10.90
CA SER A 29 -6.34 6.00 12.04
C SER A 29 -7.14 4.73 11.77
N ARG A 30 -7.68 4.57 10.56
CA ARG A 30 -8.37 3.35 10.13
C ARG A 30 -7.43 2.14 10.07
N ALA A 31 -6.20 2.32 9.60
CA ALA A 31 -5.20 1.25 9.61
C ALA A 31 -4.90 0.74 11.03
N ILE A 32 -4.85 1.64 12.02
CA ILE A 32 -4.72 1.27 13.45
C ILE A 32 -5.95 0.46 13.91
N ILE A 33 -7.16 0.90 13.57
CA ILE A 33 -8.41 0.21 13.92
C ILE A 33 -8.41 -1.23 13.36
N VAL A 34 -8.04 -1.39 12.08
CA VAL A 34 -7.93 -2.69 11.41
C VAL A 34 -6.92 -3.58 12.11
N ALA A 35 -5.70 -3.09 12.32
CA ALA A 35 -4.63 -3.85 12.94
C ALA A 35 -4.98 -4.28 14.39
N ALA A 36 -5.64 -3.43 15.15
CA ALA A 36 -6.09 -3.75 16.51
C ALA A 36 -7.26 -4.74 16.53
N ARG A 37 -8.12 -4.72 15.49
CA ARG A 37 -9.28 -5.64 15.34
C ARG A 37 -8.84 -7.04 14.95
N ASN A 38 -7.89 -7.14 14.02
CA ASN A 38 -7.47 -8.41 13.41
C ASN A 38 -6.38 -9.12 14.21
N GLY A 39 -5.90 -8.51 15.30
CA GLY A 39 -4.87 -9.06 16.17
C GLY A 39 -5.09 -8.70 17.63
N ILE A 40 -4.01 -8.80 18.42
CA ILE A 40 -4.00 -8.35 19.82
C ILE A 40 -3.94 -6.82 19.82
N ALA A 41 -4.79 -6.14 20.60
CA ALA A 41 -4.81 -4.68 20.72
C ALA A 41 -3.64 -4.12 21.59
N ASP A 42 -2.52 -4.83 21.63
CA ASP A 42 -1.28 -4.45 22.29
C ASP A 42 -0.15 -4.40 21.23
N PRO A 43 0.49 -3.24 21.04
CA PRO A 43 1.59 -3.10 20.08
C PRO A 43 2.77 -4.05 20.33
N ASN A 44 2.98 -4.49 21.59
CA ASN A 44 4.07 -5.42 21.92
C ASN A 44 3.82 -6.82 21.35
N GLY A 45 2.56 -7.23 21.24
CA GLY A 45 2.14 -8.52 20.72
C GLY A 45 1.59 -8.48 19.28
N ASN A 46 1.54 -7.30 18.65
CA ASN A 46 0.96 -7.12 17.33
C ASN A 46 1.86 -6.23 16.46
N PHE A 47 2.66 -6.89 15.62
CA PHE A 47 3.60 -6.20 14.72
C PHE A 47 2.89 -5.23 13.75
N GLN A 48 1.74 -5.61 13.18
CA GLN A 48 0.97 -4.76 12.28
C GLN A 48 0.45 -3.51 12.98
N LEU A 49 -0.03 -3.66 14.21
CA LEU A 49 -0.48 -2.53 15.04
C LEU A 49 0.68 -1.59 15.38
N ARG A 50 1.83 -2.13 15.75
CA ARG A 50 3.05 -1.37 16.02
C ARG A 50 3.46 -0.55 14.78
N THR A 51 3.52 -1.19 13.62
CA THR A 51 3.84 -0.53 12.35
C THR A 51 2.84 0.58 11.99
N ALA A 52 1.53 0.33 12.17
CA ALA A 52 0.50 1.35 11.90
C ALA A 52 0.62 2.55 12.87
N ILE A 53 0.94 2.30 14.14
CA ILE A 53 1.19 3.34 15.14
C ILE A 53 2.42 4.18 14.77
N ASP A 54 3.51 3.55 14.34
CA ASP A 54 4.74 4.26 13.98
C ASP A 54 4.52 5.16 12.75
N LYS A 55 3.79 4.67 11.73
CA LYS A 55 3.36 5.48 10.58
C LYS A 55 2.49 6.67 11.01
N ALA A 56 1.54 6.45 11.92
CA ALA A 56 0.66 7.51 12.43
C ALA A 56 1.43 8.58 13.21
N LYS A 57 2.39 8.17 14.06
CA LYS A 57 3.28 9.08 14.79
C LYS A 57 4.17 9.88 13.84
N ALA A 58 4.75 9.22 12.83
CA ALA A 58 5.57 9.89 11.81
C ALA A 58 4.78 10.93 11.00
N ALA A 59 3.48 10.69 10.78
CA ALA A 59 2.57 11.65 10.16
C ALA A 59 2.09 12.77 11.10
N GLY A 60 2.42 12.70 12.40
CA GLY A 60 2.06 13.71 13.41
C GLY A 60 0.66 13.54 13.98
N ILE A 61 0.09 12.34 13.97
CA ILE A 61 -1.19 12.06 14.64
C ILE A 61 -0.99 12.14 16.16
N PRO A 62 -1.83 12.89 16.91
CA PRO A 62 -1.75 12.96 18.35
C PRO A 62 -1.95 11.59 19.01
N ASN A 63 -1.22 11.33 20.11
CA ASN A 63 -1.30 10.05 20.83
C ASN A 63 -2.73 9.71 21.28
N GLU A 64 -3.51 10.70 21.71
CA GLU A 64 -4.91 10.52 22.10
C GLU A 64 -5.77 9.93 20.95
N ASN A 65 -5.53 10.37 19.71
CA ASN A 65 -6.23 9.83 18.55
C ASN A 65 -5.77 8.41 18.20
N ILE A 66 -4.49 8.10 18.42
CA ILE A 66 -3.94 6.74 18.27
C ILE A 66 -4.58 5.80 19.29
N GLU A 67 -4.61 6.18 20.56
CA GLU A 67 -5.22 5.39 21.65
C GLU A 67 -6.72 5.16 21.40
N ARG A 68 -7.43 6.20 20.95
CA ARG A 68 -8.84 6.09 20.56
C ARG A 68 -9.05 5.12 19.40
N ALA A 69 -8.16 5.13 18.39
CA ALA A 69 -8.22 4.21 17.28
C ALA A 69 -7.97 2.77 17.71
N ILE A 70 -7.00 2.53 18.61
CA ILE A 70 -6.75 1.21 19.21
C ILE A 70 -7.98 0.72 19.98
N ALA A 71 -8.57 1.57 20.83
CA ALA A 71 -9.75 1.23 21.62
C ALA A 71 -10.98 0.90 20.73
N LYS A 72 -11.15 1.62 19.60
CA LYS A 72 -12.18 1.30 18.60
C LYS A 72 -11.94 -0.07 17.96
N GLY A 73 -10.70 -0.35 17.57
CA GLY A 73 -10.34 -1.65 17.01
C GLY A 73 -10.55 -2.80 17.99
N ALA A 74 -10.21 -2.59 19.26
CA ALA A 74 -10.40 -3.55 20.36
C ALA A 74 -11.88 -3.74 20.79
N GLY A 75 -12.81 -2.91 20.26
CA GLY A 75 -14.22 -2.95 20.66
C GLY A 75 -14.49 -2.43 22.08
N THR A 76 -13.55 -1.71 22.68
CA THR A 76 -13.66 -1.17 24.05
C THR A 76 -14.17 0.29 24.08
N TYR A 77 -14.32 0.93 22.93
CA TYR A 77 -14.79 2.29 22.80
C TYR A 77 -16.32 2.34 22.80
N GLN A 78 -16.91 2.98 23.80
CA GLN A 78 -18.36 2.92 24.08
C GLN A 78 -19.24 3.85 23.23
N ASP A 79 -18.68 4.82 22.50
CA ASP A 79 -19.44 5.87 21.82
C ASP A 79 -19.66 5.65 20.31
N ASP A 80 -19.30 4.49 19.74
CA ASP A 80 -19.34 4.28 18.30
C ASP A 80 -20.21 3.09 17.90
N GLU A 81 -21.45 3.38 17.46
CA GLU A 81 -22.36 2.39 16.86
C GLU A 81 -21.95 2.02 15.42
N SER A 82 -20.99 2.71 14.82
CA SER A 82 -20.56 2.44 13.45
C SER A 82 -19.63 1.23 13.38
N ILE A 83 -20.16 0.11 12.92
CA ILE A 83 -19.38 -1.08 12.64
C ILE A 83 -18.63 -0.84 11.34
N LEU A 84 -17.32 -0.59 11.44
CA LEU A 84 -16.46 -0.54 10.28
C LEU A 84 -16.24 -1.95 9.73
N GLU A 85 -16.50 -2.16 8.46
CA GLU A 85 -16.28 -3.43 7.76
C GLU A 85 -15.09 -3.31 6.80
N GLU A 86 -14.22 -4.31 6.81
CA GLU A 86 -13.19 -4.48 5.78
C GLU A 86 -13.80 -5.20 4.58
N ILE A 87 -13.66 -4.59 3.41
CA ILE A 87 -14.21 -5.14 2.17
C ILE A 87 -13.16 -5.01 1.10
N ARG A 88 -12.96 -6.09 0.36
CA ARG A 88 -12.18 -6.06 -0.87
C ARG A 88 -13.10 -5.89 -2.06
N TYR A 89 -12.81 -4.88 -2.87
CA TYR A 89 -13.43 -4.65 -4.16
C TYR A 89 -12.43 -4.93 -5.28
N GLU A 90 -12.95 -5.34 -6.41
CA GLU A 90 -12.15 -5.79 -7.54
C GLU A 90 -12.70 -5.21 -8.84
N GLY A 91 -11.82 -4.99 -9.81
CA GLY A 91 -12.24 -4.46 -11.10
C GLY A 91 -11.13 -4.48 -12.15
N TYR A 92 -11.45 -3.94 -13.29
CA TYR A 92 -10.51 -3.80 -14.41
C TYR A 92 -10.43 -2.34 -14.82
N GLY A 93 -9.23 -1.82 -14.94
CA GLY A 93 -8.90 -0.52 -15.51
C GLY A 93 -8.66 -0.58 -17.01
N ALA A 94 -8.27 0.56 -17.59
CA ALA A 94 -7.88 0.66 -18.99
C ALA A 94 -6.76 -0.35 -19.32
N GLY A 95 -6.78 -0.90 -20.54
CA GLY A 95 -5.82 -1.93 -20.95
C GLY A 95 -6.06 -3.31 -20.37
N GLY A 96 -7.19 -3.54 -19.66
CA GLY A 96 -7.48 -4.82 -18.99
C GLY A 96 -6.70 -5.03 -17.70
N VAL A 97 -6.12 -3.98 -17.14
CA VAL A 97 -5.37 -4.02 -15.88
C VAL A 97 -6.28 -4.42 -14.73
N ALA A 98 -5.92 -5.49 -14.01
CA ALA A 98 -6.61 -5.89 -12.81
C ALA A 98 -6.32 -4.91 -11.67
N VAL A 99 -7.38 -4.52 -10.93
CA VAL A 99 -7.30 -3.60 -9.80
C VAL A 99 -7.97 -4.23 -8.60
N SER A 100 -7.23 -4.36 -7.50
CA SER A 100 -7.71 -4.80 -6.18
C SER A 100 -7.73 -3.60 -5.23
N ILE A 101 -8.82 -3.43 -4.48
CA ILE A 101 -9.05 -2.29 -3.60
C ILE A 101 -9.43 -2.81 -2.22
N GLU A 102 -8.67 -2.43 -1.20
CA GLU A 102 -9.01 -2.67 0.19
C GLU A 102 -9.70 -1.43 0.75
N ALA A 103 -10.89 -1.61 1.25
CA ALA A 103 -11.69 -0.53 1.83
C ALA A 103 -12.10 -0.87 3.27
N LEU A 104 -12.13 0.16 4.13
CA LEU A 104 -12.71 0.11 5.45
C LEU A 104 -13.87 1.10 5.52
N THR A 105 -15.09 0.59 5.66
CA THR A 105 -16.28 1.42 5.55
C THR A 105 -17.34 1.06 6.58
N ASP A 106 -18.13 2.05 6.97
CA ASP A 106 -19.36 1.92 7.71
C ASP A 106 -20.60 1.81 6.79
N ASN A 107 -20.40 2.02 5.45
CA ASN A 107 -21.48 1.99 4.49
C ASN A 107 -21.06 1.38 3.13
N ARG A 108 -21.25 0.06 3.00
CA ARG A 108 -20.90 -0.70 1.78
C ARG A 108 -21.53 -0.15 0.49
N ASN A 109 -22.76 0.35 0.58
CA ASN A 109 -23.49 0.84 -0.59
C ASN A 109 -22.91 2.14 -1.10
N ARG A 110 -22.56 3.07 -0.19
CA ARG A 110 -21.87 4.31 -0.51
C ARG A 110 -20.54 4.00 -1.18
N THR A 111 -19.69 3.22 -0.54
CA THR A 111 -18.37 2.86 -1.06
C THR A 111 -18.46 2.20 -2.44
N ALA A 112 -19.36 1.23 -2.62
CA ALA A 112 -19.56 0.56 -3.92
C ALA A 112 -20.05 1.54 -5.01
N ALA A 113 -20.88 2.53 -4.65
CA ALA A 113 -21.33 3.56 -5.61
C ALA A 113 -20.18 4.48 -6.02
N ASP A 114 -19.36 4.94 -5.06
CA ASP A 114 -18.21 5.80 -5.31
C ASP A 114 -17.16 5.10 -6.16
N LEU A 115 -16.84 3.83 -5.84
CA LEU A 115 -15.93 3.01 -6.64
C LEU A 115 -16.46 2.80 -8.06
N ARG A 116 -17.74 2.47 -8.22
CA ARG A 116 -18.35 2.29 -9.56
C ARG A 116 -18.27 3.56 -10.39
N ALA A 117 -18.51 4.71 -9.76
CA ALA A 117 -18.39 6.01 -10.42
C ALA A 117 -16.94 6.31 -10.81
N ALA A 118 -15.96 5.99 -9.96
CA ALA A 118 -14.53 6.17 -10.24
C ALA A 118 -14.09 5.32 -11.45
N PHE A 119 -14.44 4.03 -11.46
CA PHE A 119 -14.14 3.15 -12.58
C PHE A 119 -14.78 3.63 -13.88
N SER A 120 -16.09 3.90 -13.88
CA SER A 120 -16.82 4.30 -15.08
C SER A 120 -16.31 5.61 -15.69
N LYS A 121 -15.91 6.58 -14.88
CA LYS A 121 -15.37 7.87 -15.33
C LYS A 121 -13.98 7.76 -15.95
N ASN A 122 -13.24 6.71 -15.63
CA ASN A 122 -11.84 6.54 -16.04
C ASN A 122 -11.64 5.30 -16.94
N GLY A 123 -12.71 4.88 -17.67
CA GLY A 123 -12.62 3.82 -18.69
C GLY A 123 -12.41 2.41 -18.12
N GLY A 124 -12.74 2.20 -16.85
CA GLY A 124 -12.69 0.89 -16.20
C GLY A 124 -14.09 0.36 -15.84
N ASN A 125 -14.08 -0.80 -15.18
CA ASN A 125 -15.29 -1.46 -14.71
C ASN A 125 -15.08 -2.12 -13.36
N LEU A 126 -15.96 -1.82 -12.39
CA LEU A 126 -16.00 -2.53 -11.11
C LEU A 126 -16.56 -3.94 -11.34
N GLY A 127 -15.79 -4.95 -10.98
CA GLY A 127 -16.13 -6.36 -11.15
C GLY A 127 -16.86 -6.97 -9.96
N GLN A 128 -17.04 -8.28 -10.01
CA GLN A 128 -17.53 -9.07 -8.88
C GLN A 128 -16.37 -9.52 -8.01
N THR A 129 -16.61 -9.76 -6.73
CA THR A 129 -15.63 -10.33 -5.80
C THR A 129 -15.06 -11.64 -6.35
N GLY A 130 -13.74 -11.79 -6.32
CA GLY A 130 -13.02 -12.96 -6.84
C GLY A 130 -12.60 -12.87 -8.30
N CYS A 131 -12.94 -11.78 -9.02
CA CYS A 131 -12.60 -11.68 -10.44
C CYS A 131 -11.10 -11.43 -10.70
N VAL A 132 -10.37 -10.83 -9.74
CA VAL A 132 -8.94 -10.54 -9.87
C VAL A 132 -8.10 -10.99 -8.68
N SER A 133 -8.67 -11.38 -7.54
CA SER A 133 -7.94 -11.70 -6.31
C SER A 133 -6.86 -12.77 -6.48
N TRP A 134 -7.10 -13.74 -7.36
CA TRP A 134 -6.15 -14.81 -7.70
C TRP A 134 -4.90 -14.33 -8.45
N MET A 135 -4.94 -13.10 -8.97
CA MET A 135 -3.80 -12.47 -9.65
C MET A 135 -2.81 -11.83 -8.68
N PHE A 136 -3.14 -11.76 -7.39
CA PHE A 136 -2.34 -11.08 -6.38
C PHE A 136 -2.01 -12.01 -5.22
N GLU A 137 -0.82 -11.85 -4.67
CA GLU A 137 -0.34 -12.53 -3.47
C GLU A 137 0.07 -11.51 -2.42
N GLN A 138 -0.23 -11.77 -1.14
CA GLN A 138 0.18 -10.88 -0.07
C GLN A 138 1.61 -11.21 0.36
N LYS A 139 2.50 -10.22 0.35
CA LYS A 139 3.89 -10.33 0.78
C LYS A 139 4.23 -9.31 1.84
N GLY A 140 5.24 -9.64 2.64
CA GLY A 140 5.93 -8.69 3.49
C GLY A 140 6.93 -7.88 2.67
N VAL A 141 6.93 -6.56 2.86
CA VAL A 141 7.84 -5.64 2.15
C VAL A 141 8.56 -4.78 3.18
N VAL A 142 9.89 -4.77 3.10
CA VAL A 142 10.74 -3.86 3.86
C VAL A 142 11.37 -2.86 2.90
N ILE A 143 11.19 -1.58 3.18
CA ILE A 143 11.68 -0.47 2.37
C ILE A 143 12.88 0.14 3.07
N LEU A 144 14.00 0.21 2.37
CA LEU A 144 15.23 0.86 2.80
C LEU A 144 15.38 2.19 2.08
N GLU A 145 15.82 3.25 2.76
CA GLU A 145 16.09 4.57 2.14
C GLU A 145 17.53 5.00 2.39
N GLY A 146 18.23 5.36 1.33
CA GLY A 146 19.61 5.81 1.34
C GLY A 146 20.52 4.96 0.45
N GLU A 147 21.81 5.22 0.51
CA GLU A 147 22.81 4.46 -0.23
C GLU A 147 22.94 3.04 0.34
N ILE A 148 22.61 2.04 -0.46
CA ILE A 148 22.62 0.62 -0.07
C ILE A 148 23.77 -0.08 -0.76
N LYS A 149 24.65 -0.72 0.02
CA LYS A 149 25.70 -1.59 -0.50
C LYS A 149 25.08 -2.96 -0.81
N GLU A 150 25.17 -3.38 -2.07
CA GLU A 150 24.54 -4.61 -2.56
C GLU A 150 25.01 -5.85 -1.79
N ASP A 151 26.32 -6.00 -1.57
CA ASP A 151 26.87 -7.16 -0.84
C ASP A 151 26.25 -7.29 0.57
N LYS A 152 26.14 -6.15 1.28
CA LYS A 152 25.54 -6.11 2.62
C LYS A 152 24.06 -6.42 2.60
N LEU A 153 23.34 -5.91 1.60
CA LEU A 153 21.93 -6.19 1.41
C LEU A 153 21.69 -7.66 1.10
N LEU A 154 22.50 -8.24 0.20
CA LEU A 154 22.41 -9.65 -0.16
C LEU A 154 22.60 -10.57 1.06
N GLU A 155 23.67 -10.34 1.85
CA GLU A 155 23.93 -11.13 3.06
C GLU A 155 22.76 -11.04 4.06
N ALA A 156 22.29 -9.83 4.34
CA ALA A 156 21.19 -9.61 5.28
C ALA A 156 19.85 -10.17 4.75
N SER A 157 19.61 -10.11 3.44
CA SER A 157 18.41 -10.67 2.80
C SER A 157 18.37 -12.19 2.90
N VAL A 158 19.50 -12.85 2.65
CA VAL A 158 19.60 -14.32 2.78
C VAL A 158 19.39 -14.75 4.24
N GLU A 159 20.06 -14.08 5.18
CA GLU A 159 19.92 -14.38 6.61
C GLU A 159 18.51 -14.11 7.13
N GLY A 160 17.88 -13.00 6.70
CA GLY A 160 16.53 -12.62 7.07
C GLY A 160 15.44 -13.41 6.36
N GLY A 161 15.78 -14.31 5.43
CA GLY A 161 14.81 -15.12 4.69
C GLY A 161 13.99 -14.33 3.66
N ALA A 162 14.61 -13.37 2.99
CA ALA A 162 13.98 -12.68 1.89
C ALA A 162 13.83 -13.58 0.66
N GLU A 163 12.76 -13.44 -0.08
CA GLU A 163 12.55 -14.10 -1.36
C GLU A 163 13.26 -13.38 -2.51
N THR A 164 13.21 -12.05 -2.47
CA THR A 164 13.83 -11.19 -3.48
C THR A 164 14.09 -9.80 -2.92
N TYR A 165 15.02 -9.08 -3.55
CA TYR A 165 15.21 -7.66 -3.30
C TYR A 165 15.45 -6.91 -4.61
N GLU A 166 15.19 -5.62 -4.60
CA GLU A 166 15.46 -4.72 -5.70
C GLU A 166 16.13 -3.44 -5.17
N ILE A 167 17.29 -3.11 -5.72
CA ILE A 167 17.96 -1.83 -5.43
C ILE A 167 17.41 -0.78 -6.39
N ILE A 168 16.97 0.34 -5.83
CA ILE A 168 16.41 1.46 -6.56
C ILE A 168 17.43 2.59 -6.54
N SER A 169 17.94 2.93 -7.73
CA SER A 169 18.92 4.00 -7.90
C SER A 169 18.40 4.96 -8.97
N GLU A 170 17.48 5.83 -8.57
CA GLU A 170 16.92 6.89 -9.42
C GLU A 170 17.47 8.26 -8.98
N ALA A 171 17.41 9.28 -9.86
CA ALA A 171 17.98 10.60 -9.61
C ALA A 171 17.46 11.27 -8.31
N GLU A 172 16.22 10.96 -7.91
CA GLU A 172 15.57 11.57 -6.75
C GLU A 172 15.36 10.59 -5.57
N TYR A 173 15.62 9.29 -5.76
CA TYR A 173 15.41 8.27 -4.74
C TYR A 173 16.45 7.16 -4.83
N GLN A 174 17.14 6.94 -3.72
CA GLN A 174 18.04 5.81 -3.53
C GLN A 174 17.55 4.95 -2.37
N GLY A 175 17.56 3.64 -2.55
CA GLY A 175 17.12 2.70 -1.54
C GLY A 175 16.99 1.28 -2.06
N ALA A 176 16.27 0.44 -1.34
CA ALA A 176 15.93 -0.89 -1.78
C ALA A 176 14.55 -1.32 -1.25
N GLU A 177 13.91 -2.23 -1.97
CA GLU A 177 12.76 -2.98 -1.50
C GLU A 177 13.16 -4.45 -1.32
N VAL A 178 12.81 -5.02 -0.18
CA VAL A 178 13.08 -6.42 0.15
C VAL A 178 11.75 -7.11 0.43
N LEU A 179 11.47 -8.20 -0.29
CA LEU A 179 10.21 -8.94 -0.22
C LEU A 179 10.43 -10.28 0.49
N THR A 180 9.42 -10.68 1.25
CA THR A 180 9.39 -11.96 1.96
C THR A 180 7.96 -12.46 2.17
N GLU A 181 7.80 -13.70 2.60
CA GLU A 181 6.52 -14.21 3.06
C GLU A 181 5.98 -13.40 4.25
N VAL A 182 4.64 -13.27 4.34
CA VAL A 182 3.98 -12.52 5.42
C VAL A 182 4.44 -12.97 6.81
N ALA A 183 4.55 -14.28 7.02
CA ALA A 183 4.95 -14.85 8.31
C ALA A 183 6.40 -14.53 8.70
N ASN A 184 7.26 -14.19 7.73
CA ASN A 184 8.68 -13.92 7.97
C ASN A 184 9.03 -12.43 8.04
N LEU A 185 8.06 -11.54 7.85
CA LEU A 185 8.28 -10.09 7.73
C LEU A 185 8.98 -9.49 8.97
N GLU A 186 8.58 -9.91 10.17
CA GLU A 186 9.16 -9.41 11.41
C GLU A 186 10.64 -9.83 11.56
N ASN A 187 10.95 -11.10 11.24
CA ASN A 187 12.31 -11.61 11.25
C ASN A 187 13.21 -10.88 10.24
N LEU A 188 12.72 -10.68 9.01
CA LEU A 188 13.44 -9.94 7.98
C LEU A 188 13.72 -8.49 8.43
N ASN A 189 12.71 -7.80 8.95
CA ASN A 189 12.87 -6.43 9.46
C ASN A 189 13.93 -6.35 10.56
N GLN A 190 13.87 -7.26 11.54
CA GLN A 190 14.83 -7.30 12.64
C GLN A 190 16.25 -7.54 12.12
N THR A 191 16.43 -8.53 11.23
CA THR A 191 17.74 -8.86 10.65
C THR A 191 18.35 -7.67 9.89
N LEU A 192 17.54 -6.98 9.04
CA LEU A 192 18.01 -5.81 8.31
C LEU A 192 18.44 -4.67 9.24
N GLN A 193 17.69 -4.43 10.33
CA GLN A 193 18.04 -3.42 11.34
C GLN A 193 19.32 -3.79 12.11
N GLU A 194 19.46 -5.05 12.57
CA GLU A 194 20.64 -5.54 13.28
C GLU A 194 21.91 -5.47 12.43
N ARG A 195 21.77 -5.69 11.12
CA ARG A 195 22.85 -5.48 10.13
C ARG A 195 23.10 -4.00 9.80
N GLY A 196 22.36 -3.06 10.45
CA GLY A 196 22.53 -1.62 10.30
C GLY A 196 22.16 -1.12 8.90
N LEU A 197 21.15 -1.72 8.27
CA LEU A 197 20.54 -1.21 7.05
C LEU A 197 19.47 -0.17 7.40
N PRO A 198 19.31 0.91 6.61
CA PRO A 198 18.42 2.02 6.94
C PRO A 198 16.95 1.69 6.61
N VAL A 199 16.31 0.87 7.45
CA VAL A 199 14.89 0.54 7.31
C VAL A 199 14.06 1.79 7.52
N LYS A 200 13.26 2.16 6.51
CA LYS A 200 12.34 3.29 6.54
C LYS A 200 10.92 2.88 6.83
N GLU A 201 10.47 1.81 6.16
CA GLU A 201 9.07 1.38 6.22
C GLU A 201 8.98 -0.13 6.14
N VAL A 202 7.98 -0.68 6.85
CA VAL A 202 7.64 -2.09 6.83
C VAL A 202 6.14 -2.20 6.62
N GLU A 203 5.71 -3.02 5.65
CA GLU A 203 4.30 -3.14 5.33
C GLU A 203 3.93 -4.52 4.76
N LEU A 204 2.65 -4.84 4.80
CA LEU A 204 2.07 -5.91 3.99
C LEU A 204 1.55 -5.29 2.70
N ARG A 205 1.92 -5.90 1.57
CA ARG A 205 1.52 -5.42 0.25
C ARG A 205 1.01 -6.57 -0.60
N TRP A 206 -0.05 -6.32 -1.36
CA TRP A 206 -0.47 -7.23 -2.42
C TRP A 206 0.43 -7.04 -3.63
N ILE A 207 1.04 -8.11 -4.07
CA ILE A 207 1.96 -8.13 -5.23
C ILE A 207 1.29 -8.94 -6.33
N PRO A 208 1.17 -8.43 -7.57
CA PRO A 208 0.62 -9.20 -8.66
C PRO A 208 1.58 -10.30 -9.12
N ASN A 209 1.03 -11.47 -9.41
CA ASN A 209 1.77 -12.61 -9.94
C ASN A 209 2.25 -12.36 -11.38
N ASN A 210 1.49 -11.55 -12.14
CA ASN A 210 1.80 -11.16 -13.51
C ASN A 210 1.44 -9.71 -13.75
N THR A 211 2.20 -9.03 -14.59
CA THR A 211 1.98 -7.65 -14.97
C THR A 211 1.52 -7.54 -16.43
N ILE A 212 0.77 -6.48 -16.74
CA ILE A 212 0.37 -6.09 -18.10
C ILE A 212 1.16 -4.84 -18.45
N GLU A 213 1.89 -4.88 -19.56
CA GLU A 213 2.60 -3.71 -20.07
C GLU A 213 1.62 -2.73 -20.74
N ILE A 214 1.61 -1.50 -20.26
CA ILE A 214 0.84 -0.39 -20.84
C ILE A 214 1.76 0.42 -21.74
N SER A 215 1.53 0.32 -23.05
CA SER A 215 2.28 1.01 -24.09
C SER A 215 1.50 2.14 -24.78
N ASP A 216 0.18 2.21 -24.57
CA ASP A 216 -0.68 3.29 -25.10
C ASP A 216 -0.75 4.46 -24.09
N PRO A 217 -0.36 5.70 -24.50
CA PRO A 217 -0.38 6.86 -23.61
C PRO A 217 -1.77 7.21 -23.07
N ASP A 218 -2.84 7.00 -23.83
CA ASP A 218 -4.20 7.33 -23.40
C ASP A 218 -4.72 6.32 -22.38
N GLN A 219 -4.42 5.04 -22.58
CA GLN A 219 -4.69 4.01 -21.57
C GLN A 219 -3.89 4.26 -20.30
N GLY A 220 -2.62 4.62 -20.42
CA GLY A 220 -1.77 4.96 -19.28
C GLY A 220 -2.33 6.13 -18.46
N ARG A 221 -2.70 7.23 -19.11
CA ARG A 221 -3.33 8.39 -18.45
C ARG A 221 -4.65 8.03 -17.76
N SER A 222 -5.51 7.26 -18.46
CA SER A 222 -6.79 6.84 -17.90
C SER A 222 -6.63 5.93 -16.69
N LEU A 223 -5.68 4.99 -16.75
CA LEU A 223 -5.35 4.08 -15.64
C LEU A 223 -4.83 4.85 -14.43
N LEU A 224 -3.83 5.73 -14.62
CA LEU A 224 -3.26 6.50 -13.51
C LEU A 224 -4.29 7.41 -12.85
N LYS A 225 -5.16 8.05 -13.66
CA LYS A 225 -6.25 8.86 -13.15
C LYS A 225 -7.27 8.01 -12.37
N LEU A 226 -7.54 6.78 -12.81
CA LEU A 226 -8.37 5.84 -12.06
C LEU A 226 -7.75 5.55 -10.69
N LEU A 227 -6.48 5.16 -10.65
CA LEU A 227 -5.79 4.84 -9.40
C LEU A 227 -5.78 6.03 -8.44
N ASP A 228 -5.42 7.23 -8.92
CA ASP A 228 -5.47 8.46 -8.12
C ASP A 228 -6.88 8.74 -7.58
N THR A 229 -7.92 8.54 -8.40
CA THR A 229 -9.31 8.73 -8.00
C THR A 229 -9.72 7.73 -6.92
N LEU A 230 -9.39 6.45 -7.09
CA LEU A 230 -9.67 5.39 -6.11
C LEU A 230 -8.97 5.66 -4.78
N GLU A 231 -7.68 5.96 -4.81
CA GLU A 231 -6.90 6.30 -3.61
C GLU A 231 -7.40 7.59 -2.95
N SER A 232 -8.08 8.44 -3.71
CA SER A 232 -8.68 9.67 -3.19
C SER A 232 -9.95 9.42 -2.37
N LEU A 233 -10.58 8.28 -2.38
CA LEU A 233 -11.79 7.97 -1.62
C LEU A 233 -11.47 7.71 -0.14
N ASP A 234 -12.30 8.25 0.77
CA ASP A 234 -12.05 8.18 2.22
C ASP A 234 -12.09 6.76 2.78
N ASP A 235 -12.92 5.91 2.20
CA ASP A 235 -13.08 4.52 2.64
C ASP A 235 -11.97 3.61 2.11
N VAL A 236 -11.22 4.04 1.09
CA VAL A 236 -10.14 3.25 0.47
C VAL A 236 -8.86 3.33 1.30
N GLN A 237 -8.34 2.17 1.67
CA GLN A 237 -7.10 2.03 2.42
C GLN A 237 -5.92 1.76 1.49
N ASN A 238 -6.12 0.85 0.53
CA ASN A 238 -5.07 0.44 -0.39
C ASN A 238 -5.64 0.14 -1.78
N VAL A 239 -4.85 0.43 -2.81
CA VAL A 239 -5.16 0.10 -4.21
C VAL A 239 -3.94 -0.58 -4.80
N THR A 240 -4.14 -1.76 -5.36
CA THR A 240 -3.10 -2.54 -6.04
C THR A 240 -3.54 -2.84 -7.47
N ALA A 241 -2.63 -2.74 -8.42
CA ALA A 241 -2.91 -3.00 -9.82
C ALA A 241 -1.76 -3.76 -10.49
N ASN A 242 -2.06 -4.61 -11.47
CA ASN A 242 -1.11 -5.50 -12.12
C ASN A 242 -0.57 -4.93 -13.43
N PHE A 243 0.07 -3.78 -13.42
CA PHE A 243 0.58 -3.16 -14.63
C PHE A 243 2.04 -2.72 -14.54
N GLU A 244 2.66 -2.60 -15.69
CA GLU A 244 3.93 -1.91 -15.91
C GLU A 244 3.75 -0.85 -16.98
N ILE A 245 4.44 0.29 -16.80
CA ILE A 245 4.43 1.35 -17.81
C ILE A 245 5.67 1.17 -18.68
N ALA A 246 5.45 1.10 -20.01
CA ALA A 246 6.55 1.00 -20.96
C ALA A 246 7.51 2.18 -20.81
N GLU A 247 8.81 1.93 -20.98
CA GLU A 247 9.86 2.93 -20.71
C GLU A 247 9.68 4.25 -21.48
N ASN A 248 9.22 4.15 -22.73
CA ASN A 248 8.94 5.32 -23.59
C ASN A 248 7.79 6.20 -23.08
N LEU A 249 6.92 5.71 -22.21
CA LEU A 249 5.80 6.46 -21.63
C LEU A 249 6.12 7.11 -20.29
N THR A 250 7.14 6.66 -19.59
CA THR A 250 7.47 7.14 -18.24
C THR A 250 7.75 8.65 -18.24
N THR A 251 8.43 9.17 -19.27
CA THR A 251 8.72 10.59 -19.44
C THR A 251 7.51 11.44 -19.82
N LEU A 252 6.51 10.87 -20.52
CA LEU A 252 5.30 11.58 -20.91
C LEU A 252 4.27 11.69 -19.77
N ILE A 253 4.29 10.74 -18.84
CA ILE A 253 3.35 10.67 -17.73
C ILE A 253 3.86 11.49 -16.53
N SER A 254 5.17 11.58 -16.32
CA SER A 254 5.76 12.41 -15.25
C SER A 254 5.67 13.92 -15.52
N ALA A 255 5.35 14.34 -16.74
CA ALA A 255 5.22 15.73 -17.16
C ALA A 255 3.77 16.27 -17.12
N SER A 256 2.79 15.46 -16.69
CA SER A 256 1.34 15.81 -16.63
C SER A 256 0.88 15.93 -15.20
#